data_51537bc7a6521b57a12bfd6156f9af56
#
_entry.id   51537bc7a6521b57a12bfd6156f9af56
#
_cell.length_a   1.000
_cell.length_b   1.000
_cell.length_c   1.000
_cell.angle_alpha   90.00
_cell.angle_beta   90.00
_cell.angle_gamma   90.00
#
_symmetry.space_group_name_H-M   'P 1'
#
loop_
_entity.id
_entity.type
_entity.pdbx_description
1 polymer ?
#
loop_
_entity_poly.entity_id
_entity_poly.type
_entity_poly.pdbx_seq_one_letter_code
_entity_poly.pdbx_strand_id
1 'polypeptide(L)'
;YAPSNKEALFEMSKFYKDTHPLIVPSKMNVQNLELSLKENVLPFAIEGEKFLDETAFLTLLQMSGSQVIFYSDFLSKGTNDAIRMVNDIYQKKYQKDAILVAMNKEELSEVLKEISFIDNTYFNFNQTTLKKREVFSHRLQKIVGEDNLGEVITGEHIHYGKVQVNQDSCTLCLVCVGACNVGALIADAKDNTLR
;
A
#
# COMPACT_ATOMS: atom_id res chain seq x y z
N TYR A 1 19.29 11.88 -14.69
CA TYR A 1 18.27 11.85 -13.61
C TYR A 1 17.58 10.50 -13.64
N ALA A 2 17.78 9.69 -12.64
CA ALA A 2 17.02 8.46 -12.49
C ALA A 2 15.71 8.78 -11.73
N PRO A 3 14.55 8.33 -12.19
CA PRO A 3 13.32 8.51 -11.46
C PRO A 3 13.41 7.86 -10.07
N SER A 4 12.73 8.43 -9.08
CA SER A 4 12.63 7.78 -7.77
C SER A 4 11.91 6.43 -7.91
N ASN A 5 12.19 5.48 -7.00
CA ASN A 5 11.50 4.18 -7.02
C ASN A 5 9.96 4.33 -6.97
N LYS A 6 9.46 5.42 -6.36
CA LYS A 6 8.02 5.73 -6.31
C LYS A 6 7.47 6.15 -7.66
N GLU A 7 8.21 7.00 -8.39
CA GLU A 7 7.83 7.43 -9.74
C GLU A 7 7.86 6.24 -10.70
N ALA A 8 8.91 5.44 -10.64
CA ALA A 8 9.04 4.23 -11.47
C ALA A 8 7.89 3.25 -11.19
N LEU A 9 7.58 2.98 -9.91
CA LEU A 9 6.47 2.12 -9.52
C LEU A 9 5.12 2.66 -10.07
N PHE A 10 4.88 3.96 -9.91
CA PHE A 10 3.64 4.58 -10.37
C PHE A 10 3.51 4.53 -11.90
N GLU A 11 4.56 4.87 -12.62
CA GLU A 11 4.55 4.82 -14.09
C GLU A 11 4.36 3.39 -14.62
N MET A 12 5.05 2.42 -14.02
CA MET A 12 4.90 1.01 -14.39
C MET A 12 3.50 0.48 -14.05
N SER A 13 2.92 0.89 -12.91
CA SER A 13 1.60 0.41 -12.49
C SER A 13 0.47 0.77 -13.47
N LYS A 14 0.65 1.79 -14.30
CA LYS A 14 -0.32 2.17 -15.34
C LYS A 14 -0.55 1.08 -16.39
N PHE A 15 0.45 0.23 -16.63
CA PHE A 15 0.36 -0.88 -17.58
C PHE A 15 -0.41 -2.08 -17.03
N TYR A 16 -0.72 -2.08 -15.74
CA TYR A 16 -1.39 -3.20 -15.06
C TYR A 16 -2.90 -3.03 -14.93
N LYS A 17 -3.46 -1.98 -15.52
CA LYS A 17 -4.92 -1.80 -15.50
C LYS A 17 -5.63 -3.03 -16.09
N ASP A 18 -6.66 -3.50 -15.38
CA ASP A 18 -7.46 -4.68 -15.75
C ASP A 18 -6.63 -5.98 -15.85
N THR A 19 -5.54 -6.06 -15.10
CA THR A 19 -4.71 -7.26 -15.00
C THR A 19 -4.48 -7.63 -13.53
N HIS A 20 -3.93 -8.83 -13.28
CA HIS A 20 -3.51 -9.29 -11.98
C HIS A 20 -1.99 -9.15 -11.86
N PRO A 21 -1.45 -8.18 -11.12
CA PRO A 21 -0.01 -8.05 -10.92
C PRO A 21 0.56 -9.24 -10.13
N LEU A 22 1.55 -9.91 -10.69
CA LEU A 22 2.35 -10.94 -10.03
C LEU A 22 3.71 -10.35 -9.66
N ILE A 23 3.87 -9.92 -8.42
CA ILE A 23 5.12 -9.35 -7.92
C ILE A 23 6.12 -10.48 -7.69
N VAL A 24 7.28 -10.37 -8.32
CA VAL A 24 8.35 -11.37 -8.23
C VAL A 24 9.69 -10.68 -8.01
N PRO A 25 10.41 -10.98 -6.91
CA PRO A 25 11.80 -10.54 -6.77
C PRO A 25 12.67 -11.05 -7.91
N SER A 26 13.57 -10.21 -8.44
CA SER A 26 14.42 -10.54 -9.61
C SER A 26 15.32 -11.77 -9.39
N LYS A 27 15.67 -12.07 -8.12
CA LYS A 27 16.39 -13.30 -7.76
C LYS A 27 15.58 -14.59 -8.05
N MET A 28 14.25 -14.48 -8.08
CA MET A 28 13.33 -15.55 -8.44
C MET A 28 13.10 -15.46 -9.95
N ASN A 29 13.86 -16.23 -10.73
CA ASN A 29 13.79 -16.15 -12.19
C ASN A 29 12.41 -16.60 -12.69
N VAL A 30 11.56 -15.65 -13.07
CA VAL A 30 10.20 -15.89 -13.57
C VAL A 30 10.18 -16.79 -14.81
N GLN A 31 11.26 -16.73 -15.61
CA GLN A 31 11.37 -17.56 -16.83
C GLN A 31 11.51 -19.07 -16.52
N ASN A 32 11.93 -19.39 -15.31
CA ASN A 32 12.02 -20.78 -14.84
C ASN A 32 10.73 -21.26 -14.14
N LEU A 33 9.71 -20.41 -14.04
CA LEU A 33 8.38 -20.84 -13.63
C LEU A 33 7.77 -21.65 -14.77
N GLU A 34 7.93 -22.95 -14.74
CA GLU A 34 7.23 -23.89 -15.63
C GLU A 34 5.70 -23.92 -15.36
N LEU A 35 5.11 -22.74 -15.15
CA LEU A 35 3.69 -22.54 -14.91
C LEU A 35 3.10 -21.73 -16.06
N SER A 36 2.00 -22.22 -16.59
CA SER A 36 1.18 -21.43 -17.52
C SER A 36 0.44 -20.37 -16.71
N LEU A 37 0.85 -19.10 -16.84
CA LEU A 37 0.11 -17.98 -16.28
C LEU A 37 -1.19 -17.76 -17.08
N LYS A 38 -2.25 -17.34 -16.41
CA LYS A 38 -3.48 -16.88 -17.08
C LYS A 38 -3.16 -15.63 -17.91
N GLU A 39 -3.90 -15.39 -18.99
CA GLU A 39 -3.66 -14.27 -19.93
C GLU A 39 -3.62 -12.90 -19.25
N ASN A 40 -4.36 -12.72 -18.18
CA ASN A 40 -4.45 -11.46 -17.44
C ASN A 40 -3.53 -11.37 -16.20
N VAL A 41 -2.66 -12.36 -15.98
CA VAL A 41 -1.65 -12.33 -14.91
C VAL A 41 -0.33 -11.86 -15.49
N LEU A 42 0.12 -10.67 -15.08
CA LEU A 42 1.34 -10.07 -15.58
C LEU A 42 2.43 -10.00 -14.51
N PRO A 43 3.62 -10.53 -14.77
CA PRO A 43 4.75 -10.41 -13.85
C PRO A 43 5.16 -8.94 -13.65
N PHE A 44 5.42 -8.60 -12.39
CA PHE A 44 5.99 -7.33 -11.95
C PHE A 44 7.30 -7.63 -11.24
N ALA A 45 8.41 -7.57 -11.99
CA ALA A 45 9.72 -7.86 -11.46
C ALA A 45 10.24 -6.69 -10.60
N ILE A 46 10.76 -7.02 -9.43
CA ILE A 46 11.36 -6.06 -8.50
C ILE A 46 12.78 -6.50 -8.12
N GLU A 47 13.72 -5.56 -7.98
CA GLU A 47 15.08 -5.89 -7.58
C GLU A 47 15.19 -6.30 -6.10
N GLY A 48 14.31 -5.78 -5.26
CA GLY A 48 14.27 -6.11 -3.84
C GLY A 48 12.94 -5.72 -3.20
N GLU A 49 12.58 -6.43 -2.16
CA GLU A 49 11.29 -6.23 -1.47
C GLU A 49 11.29 -5.05 -0.48
N LYS A 50 12.46 -4.49 -0.14
CA LYS A 50 12.57 -3.42 0.87
C LYS A 50 11.78 -2.15 0.55
N PHE A 51 11.44 -1.91 -0.71
CA PHE A 51 10.62 -0.76 -1.09
C PHE A 51 9.12 -1.09 -1.21
N LEU A 52 8.75 -2.37 -1.07
CA LEU A 52 7.35 -2.80 -1.04
C LEU A 52 6.75 -2.51 0.33
N ASP A 53 6.29 -1.31 0.46
CA ASP A 53 5.53 -0.87 1.62
C ASP A 53 4.02 -0.85 1.33
N GLU A 54 3.23 -0.52 2.32
CA GLU A 54 1.77 -0.42 2.22
C GLU A 54 1.31 0.52 1.11
N THR A 55 2.08 1.58 0.84
CA THR A 55 1.78 2.54 -0.22
C THR A 55 2.03 1.95 -1.61
N ALA A 56 3.10 1.16 -1.76
CA ALA A 56 3.41 0.47 -3.00
C ALA A 56 2.33 -0.58 -3.32
N PHE A 57 1.93 -1.38 -2.35
CA PHE A 57 0.84 -2.35 -2.53
C PHE A 57 -0.48 -1.68 -2.89
N LEU A 58 -0.90 -0.63 -2.16
CA LEU A 58 -2.11 0.12 -2.48
C LEU A 58 -2.06 0.74 -3.89
N THR A 59 -0.86 1.18 -4.32
CA THR A 59 -0.70 1.70 -5.68
C THR A 59 -0.99 0.63 -6.71
N LEU A 60 -0.37 -0.54 -6.61
CA LEU A 60 -0.58 -1.64 -7.55
C LEU A 60 -2.03 -2.15 -7.54
N LEU A 61 -2.61 -2.37 -6.36
CA LEU A 61 -4.00 -2.79 -6.19
C LEU A 61 -4.98 -1.84 -6.87
N GLN A 62 -4.86 -0.55 -6.59
CA GLN A 62 -5.79 0.43 -7.13
C GLN A 62 -5.54 0.76 -8.59
N MET A 63 -4.30 0.71 -9.06
CA MET A 63 -3.99 0.93 -10.47
C MET A 63 -4.40 -0.25 -11.35
N SER A 64 -4.38 -1.47 -10.83
CA SER A 64 -4.85 -2.66 -11.54
C SER A 64 -6.36 -2.89 -11.43
N GLY A 65 -6.98 -2.50 -10.32
CA GLY A 65 -8.36 -2.85 -9.99
C GLY A 65 -8.52 -4.31 -9.54
N SER A 66 -7.44 -4.95 -9.14
CA SER A 66 -7.35 -6.38 -8.91
C SER A 66 -6.63 -6.71 -7.61
N GLN A 67 -6.83 -7.93 -7.12
CA GLN A 67 -5.88 -8.55 -6.20
C GLN A 67 -4.49 -8.62 -6.80
N VAL A 68 -3.47 -8.57 -5.93
CA VAL A 68 -2.06 -8.67 -6.31
C VAL A 68 -1.50 -9.97 -5.74
N ILE A 69 -0.71 -10.70 -6.52
CA ILE A 69 0.03 -11.87 -6.05
C ILE A 69 1.44 -11.41 -5.67
N PHE A 70 1.88 -11.78 -4.48
CA PHE A 70 3.28 -11.65 -4.07
C PHE A 70 3.91 -13.05 -4.01
N TYR A 71 4.80 -13.34 -4.95
CA TYR A 71 5.49 -14.62 -5.04
C TYR A 71 6.96 -14.46 -4.66
N SER A 72 7.36 -15.01 -3.52
CA SER A 72 8.74 -14.93 -3.04
C SER A 72 9.04 -16.09 -2.08
N ASP A 73 10.23 -16.64 -2.15
CA ASP A 73 10.77 -17.64 -1.21
C ASP A 73 11.08 -17.06 0.19
N PHE A 74 11.01 -15.74 0.32
CA PHE A 74 11.28 -15.01 1.55
C PHE A 74 10.31 -13.85 1.72
N LEU A 75 9.88 -13.63 2.96
CA LEU A 75 9.01 -12.52 3.35
C LEU A 75 9.64 -11.77 4.53
N SER A 76 10.09 -10.54 4.30
CA SER A 76 10.62 -9.68 5.36
C SER A 76 9.52 -9.30 6.35
N LYS A 77 9.90 -9.04 7.61
CA LYS A 77 8.93 -8.61 8.63
C LYS A 77 8.18 -7.34 8.21
N GLY A 78 8.89 -6.35 7.65
CA GLY A 78 8.26 -5.10 7.20
C GLY A 78 7.29 -5.31 6.04
N THR A 79 7.64 -6.13 5.05
CA THR A 79 6.74 -6.49 3.94
C THR A 79 5.53 -7.27 4.46
N ASN A 80 5.71 -8.18 5.40
CA ASN A 80 4.61 -8.92 6.02
C ASN A 80 3.64 -8.00 6.77
N ASP A 81 4.16 -7.03 7.55
CA ASP A 81 3.31 -6.04 8.23
C ASP A 81 2.53 -5.19 7.22
N ALA A 82 3.16 -4.80 6.08
CA ALA A 82 2.49 -4.07 5.03
C ALA A 82 1.38 -4.89 4.36
N ILE A 83 1.63 -6.16 4.06
CA ILE A 83 0.63 -7.08 3.48
C ILE A 83 -0.55 -7.25 4.44
N ARG A 84 -0.27 -7.55 5.71
CA ARG A 84 -1.33 -7.72 6.72
C ARG A 84 -2.18 -6.47 6.87
N MET A 85 -1.55 -5.30 7.00
CA MET A 85 -2.27 -4.03 7.14
C MET A 85 -3.17 -3.75 5.94
N VAL A 86 -2.67 -3.96 4.71
CA VAL A 86 -3.46 -3.74 3.49
C VAL A 86 -4.59 -4.76 3.38
N ASN A 87 -4.34 -6.04 3.69
CA ASN A 87 -5.37 -7.06 3.70
C ASN A 87 -6.45 -6.77 4.74
N ASP A 88 -6.08 -6.35 5.96
CA ASP A 88 -7.04 -5.96 7.00
C ASP A 88 -7.96 -4.80 6.55
N ILE A 89 -7.40 -3.81 5.83
CA ILE A 89 -8.19 -2.71 5.26
C ILE A 89 -9.19 -3.23 4.22
N TYR A 90 -8.72 -4.09 3.31
CA TYR A 90 -9.56 -4.64 2.24
C TYR A 90 -10.60 -5.62 2.75
N GLN A 91 -10.26 -6.45 3.75
CA GLN A 91 -11.21 -7.34 4.41
C GLN A 91 -12.37 -6.55 5.04
N LYS A 92 -12.09 -5.42 5.69
CA LYS A 92 -13.12 -4.57 6.30
C LYS A 92 -14.04 -3.92 5.26
N LYS A 93 -13.54 -3.59 4.08
CA LYS A 93 -14.32 -2.90 3.04
C LYS A 93 -14.95 -3.86 2.04
N TYR A 94 -14.18 -4.84 1.56
CA TYR A 94 -14.56 -5.70 0.43
C TYR A 94 -14.75 -7.16 0.81
N GLN A 95 -14.47 -7.54 2.05
CA GLN A 95 -14.50 -8.93 2.55
C GLN A 95 -13.60 -9.88 1.75
N LYS A 96 -12.49 -9.36 1.25
CA LYS A 96 -11.49 -10.08 0.47
C LYS A 96 -10.08 -9.64 0.85
N ASP A 97 -9.14 -10.59 0.82
CA ASP A 97 -7.73 -10.26 0.84
C ASP A 97 -7.32 -9.60 -0.46
N ALA A 98 -6.57 -8.53 -0.36
CA ALA A 98 -6.10 -7.78 -1.51
C ALA A 98 -4.79 -8.35 -2.07
N ILE A 99 -3.94 -8.85 -1.18
CA ILE A 99 -2.62 -9.40 -1.51
C ILE A 99 -2.60 -10.87 -1.14
N LEU A 100 -2.39 -11.71 -2.15
CA LEU A 100 -2.26 -13.15 -2.02
C LEU A 100 -0.78 -13.51 -2.03
N VAL A 101 -0.31 -14.22 -1.01
CA VAL A 101 1.10 -14.59 -0.87
C VAL A 101 1.29 -16.04 -1.29
N ALA A 102 2.32 -16.31 -2.09
CA ALA A 102 2.77 -17.64 -2.43
C ALA A 102 4.28 -17.75 -2.20
N MET A 103 4.70 -18.73 -1.40
CA MET A 103 6.09 -18.95 -1.02
C MET A 103 6.77 -20.04 -1.87
N ASN A 104 5.98 -20.82 -2.60
CA ASN A 104 6.42 -21.92 -3.45
C ASN A 104 5.51 -22.04 -4.69
N LYS A 105 5.87 -22.94 -5.59
CA LYS A 105 5.18 -23.15 -6.88
C LYS A 105 3.77 -23.73 -6.69
N GLU A 106 3.59 -24.58 -5.72
CA GLU A 106 2.32 -25.23 -5.39
C GLU A 106 1.32 -24.18 -4.91
N GLU A 107 1.70 -23.35 -3.94
CA GLU A 107 0.89 -22.24 -3.45
C GLU A 107 0.58 -21.22 -4.55
N LEU A 108 1.56 -20.90 -5.40
CA LEU A 108 1.32 -20.02 -6.55
C LEU A 108 0.26 -20.59 -7.48
N SER A 109 0.29 -21.89 -7.74
CA SER A 109 -0.71 -22.57 -8.58
C SER A 109 -2.11 -22.49 -7.98
N GLU A 110 -2.25 -22.56 -6.66
CA GLU A 110 -3.54 -22.40 -5.96
C GLU A 110 -4.04 -20.96 -6.03
N VAL A 111 -3.19 -20.00 -5.68
CA VAL A 111 -3.51 -18.57 -5.73
C VAL A 111 -3.94 -18.14 -7.14
N LEU A 112 -3.29 -18.66 -8.19
CA LEU A 112 -3.66 -18.37 -9.58
C LEU A 112 -5.06 -18.86 -9.95
N LYS A 113 -5.63 -19.84 -9.25
CA LYS A 113 -7.02 -20.29 -9.48
C LYS A 113 -8.04 -19.33 -8.85
N GLU A 114 -7.70 -18.77 -7.70
CA GLU A 114 -8.62 -17.98 -6.86
C GLU A 114 -8.58 -16.48 -7.14
N ILE A 115 -7.50 -15.99 -7.78
CA ILE A 115 -7.31 -14.55 -8.01
C ILE A 115 -8.48 -13.92 -8.77
N SER A 116 -8.90 -12.75 -8.32
CA SER A 116 -10.06 -12.04 -8.85
C SER A 116 -9.87 -10.53 -8.86
N PHE A 117 -10.67 -9.84 -9.66
CA PHE A 117 -10.81 -8.39 -9.58
C PHE A 117 -11.57 -7.97 -8.32
N ILE A 118 -11.33 -6.74 -7.89
CA ILE A 118 -12.02 -6.12 -6.76
C ILE A 118 -12.78 -4.91 -7.26
N ASP A 119 -14.10 -5.00 -7.25
CA ASP A 119 -14.97 -3.94 -7.75
C ASP A 119 -14.76 -2.63 -6.99
N ASN A 120 -14.84 -1.50 -7.71
CA ASN A 120 -14.71 -0.15 -7.19
C ASN A 120 -13.36 0.21 -6.54
N THR A 121 -12.32 -0.63 -6.68
CA THR A 121 -11.01 -0.33 -6.12
C THR A 121 -10.13 0.49 -7.07
N TYR A 122 -10.40 0.49 -8.40
CA TYR A 122 -9.58 1.21 -9.37
C TYR A 122 -9.51 2.71 -9.05
N PHE A 123 -8.27 3.20 -8.96
CA PHE A 123 -7.99 4.60 -8.67
C PHE A 123 -6.66 5.03 -9.27
N ASN A 124 -6.74 5.72 -10.41
CA ASN A 124 -5.58 6.34 -11.04
C ASN A 124 -5.47 7.80 -10.58
N PHE A 125 -4.48 8.07 -9.73
CA PHE A 125 -4.22 9.41 -9.26
C PHE A 125 -2.71 9.68 -9.27
N ASN A 126 -2.31 10.86 -9.78
CA ASN A 126 -0.91 11.21 -9.87
C ASN A 126 -0.34 11.53 -8.48
N GLN A 127 0.61 10.71 -8.04
CA GLN A 127 1.21 10.76 -6.71
C GLN A 127 2.70 11.17 -6.72
N THR A 128 3.27 11.49 -7.89
CA THR A 128 4.72 11.64 -8.06
C THR A 128 5.33 12.74 -7.19
N THR A 129 4.60 13.82 -6.93
CA THR A 129 5.05 14.96 -6.12
C THR A 129 4.71 14.84 -4.63
N LEU A 130 3.93 13.84 -4.24
CA LEU A 130 3.42 13.69 -2.88
C LEU A 130 4.38 12.90 -1.99
N LYS A 131 4.37 13.19 -0.69
CA LYS A 131 5.06 12.40 0.31
C LYS A 131 4.34 11.06 0.54
N LYS A 132 5.05 10.05 1.05
CA LYS A 132 4.51 8.71 1.31
C LYS A 132 3.18 8.74 2.08
N ARG A 133 3.11 9.52 3.16
CA ARG A 133 1.89 9.61 3.99
C ARG A 133 0.72 10.26 3.28
N GLU A 134 0.96 11.24 2.43
CA GLU A 134 -0.07 11.89 1.62
C GLU A 134 -0.63 10.90 0.59
N VAL A 135 0.25 10.16 -0.09
CA VAL A 135 -0.16 9.10 -1.02
C VAL A 135 -1.01 8.05 -0.30
N PHE A 136 -0.53 7.56 0.86
CA PHE A 136 -1.28 6.59 1.67
C PHE A 136 -2.66 7.13 2.05
N SER A 137 -2.73 8.37 2.55
CA SER A 137 -3.98 9.01 2.96
C SER A 137 -4.98 9.11 1.81
N HIS A 138 -4.56 9.57 0.63
CA HIS A 138 -5.44 9.67 -0.55
C HIS A 138 -5.94 8.31 -1.02
N ARG A 139 -5.06 7.31 -1.03
CA ARG A 139 -5.43 5.95 -1.44
C ARG A 139 -6.36 5.29 -0.44
N LEU A 140 -6.11 5.48 0.85
CA LEU A 140 -6.97 5.01 1.92
C LEU A 140 -8.35 5.69 1.86
N GLN A 141 -8.40 7.02 1.67
CA GLN A 141 -9.65 7.77 1.52
C GLN A 141 -10.51 7.23 0.37
N LYS A 142 -9.89 6.83 -0.74
CA LYS A 142 -10.60 6.21 -1.86
C LYS A 142 -11.27 4.89 -1.47
N ILE A 143 -10.63 4.09 -0.63
CA ILE A 143 -11.18 2.81 -0.14
C ILE A 143 -12.29 3.05 0.87
N VAL A 144 -12.01 3.87 1.88
CA VAL A 144 -12.92 4.09 3.01
C VAL A 144 -14.14 4.91 2.59
N GLY A 145 -13.93 5.97 1.79
CA GLY A 145 -14.99 6.92 1.46
C GLY A 145 -15.46 7.65 2.73
N GLU A 146 -16.76 7.58 3.01
CA GLU A 146 -17.38 8.14 4.20
C GLU A 146 -17.66 7.08 5.30
N ASP A 147 -17.26 5.83 5.05
CA ASP A 147 -17.54 4.73 5.98
C ASP A 147 -16.60 4.76 7.18
N ASN A 148 -17.08 4.37 8.34
CA ASN A 148 -16.26 4.09 9.49
C ASN A 148 -15.93 2.59 9.55
N LEU A 149 -14.75 2.21 9.09
CA LEU A 149 -14.29 0.82 9.07
C LEU A 149 -13.59 0.39 10.37
N GLY A 150 -13.56 1.26 11.38
CA GLY A 150 -12.85 1.00 12.64
C GLY A 150 -11.33 1.16 12.53
N GLU A 151 -10.57 0.38 13.30
CA GLU A 151 -9.13 0.48 13.40
C GLU A 151 -8.43 -0.75 12.82
N VAL A 152 -7.24 -0.55 12.28
CA VAL A 152 -6.36 -1.60 11.73
C VAL A 152 -5.02 -1.56 12.48
N ILE A 153 -4.46 -2.73 12.77
CA ILE A 153 -3.16 -2.85 13.44
C ILE A 153 -2.06 -2.70 12.38
N THR A 154 -1.11 -1.79 12.61
CA THR A 154 -0.04 -1.50 11.67
C THR A 154 1.17 -2.45 11.77
N GLY A 155 1.29 -3.22 12.87
CA GLY A 155 2.48 -4.04 13.14
C GLY A 155 3.65 -3.26 13.76
N GLU A 156 4.81 -3.91 13.87
CA GLU A 156 6.00 -3.33 14.50
C GLU A 156 6.84 -2.45 13.56
N HIS A 157 6.71 -2.64 12.24
CA HIS A 157 7.57 -2.00 11.23
C HIS A 157 6.89 -0.85 10.48
N ILE A 158 5.60 -0.62 10.73
CA ILE A 158 4.83 0.46 10.11
C ILE A 158 4.33 1.39 11.21
N HIS A 159 4.77 2.64 11.14
CA HIS A 159 4.50 3.64 12.17
C HIS A 159 3.54 4.71 11.65
N TYR A 160 2.25 4.44 11.78
CA TYR A 160 1.20 5.45 11.74
C TYR A 160 0.72 5.72 13.16
N GLY A 161 0.50 6.99 13.47
CA GLY A 161 0.06 7.39 14.80
C GLY A 161 -0.87 8.59 14.72
N LYS A 162 -1.66 8.75 15.75
CA LYS A 162 -2.47 9.94 15.99
C LYS A 162 -1.81 10.79 17.06
N VAL A 163 -1.56 12.05 16.78
CA VAL A 163 -1.15 12.99 17.80
C VAL A 163 -2.40 13.43 18.58
N GLN A 164 -2.36 13.27 19.88
CA GLN A 164 -3.39 13.79 20.79
C GLN A 164 -2.82 14.93 21.60
N VAL A 165 -3.48 16.06 21.56
CA VAL A 165 -3.14 17.22 22.39
C VAL A 165 -4.05 17.21 23.61
N ASN A 166 -3.46 17.19 24.80
CA ASN A 166 -4.23 17.35 26.03
C ASN A 166 -4.67 18.82 26.12
N GLN A 167 -5.96 19.07 25.92
CA GLN A 167 -6.52 20.43 25.86
C GLN A 167 -6.41 21.15 27.21
N ASP A 168 -6.48 20.45 28.34
CA ASP A 168 -6.43 21.03 29.68
C ASP A 168 -5.02 21.53 30.02
N SER A 169 -3.98 20.93 29.43
CA SER A 169 -2.58 21.28 29.68
C SER A 169 -1.96 22.11 28.55
N CYS A 170 -2.68 22.29 27.44
CA CYS A 170 -2.16 22.99 26.27
C CYS A 170 -2.26 24.51 26.43
N THR A 171 -1.13 25.18 26.46
CA THR A 171 -1.06 26.65 26.52
C THR A 171 -1.05 27.33 25.15
N LEU A 172 -1.22 26.56 24.08
CA LEU A 172 -1.12 27.04 22.68
C LEU A 172 0.21 27.75 22.36
N CYS A 173 1.29 27.35 23.00
CA CYS A 173 2.62 27.92 22.75
C CYS A 173 3.24 27.59 21.39
N LEU A 174 2.62 26.68 20.63
CA LEU A 174 2.98 26.23 19.27
C LEU A 174 4.37 25.59 19.11
N VAL A 175 5.10 25.33 20.19
CA VAL A 175 6.41 24.67 20.14
C VAL A 175 6.32 23.29 19.51
N CYS A 176 5.26 22.54 19.79
CA CYS A 176 5.02 21.22 19.19
C CYS A 176 4.83 21.25 17.67
N VAL A 177 4.26 22.32 17.13
CA VAL A 177 4.12 22.55 15.67
C VAL A 177 5.49 22.73 15.04
N GLY A 178 6.33 23.59 15.63
CA GLY A 178 7.69 23.83 15.16
C GLY A 178 8.61 22.60 15.29
N ALA A 179 8.40 21.79 16.31
CA ALA A 179 9.16 20.55 16.53
C ALA A 179 8.71 19.38 15.68
N CYS A 180 7.52 19.44 15.07
CA CYS A 180 6.94 18.35 14.28
C CYS A 180 7.54 18.31 12.86
N ASN A 181 8.62 17.58 12.68
CA ASN A 181 9.31 17.46 11.39
C ASN A 181 8.49 16.70 10.29
N VAL A 182 7.38 16.06 10.66
CA VAL A 182 6.48 15.38 9.74
C VAL A 182 5.23 16.18 9.38
N GLY A 183 5.05 17.37 9.98
CA GLY A 183 3.91 18.24 9.71
C GLY A 183 2.55 17.67 10.16
N ALA A 184 2.56 16.84 11.22
CA ALA A 184 1.33 16.25 11.75
C ALA A 184 0.50 17.23 12.60
N LEU A 185 1.08 18.35 12.97
CA LEU A 185 0.43 19.42 13.73
C LEU A 185 0.48 20.71 12.91
N ILE A 186 -0.66 21.35 12.76
CA ILE A 186 -0.81 22.60 12.04
C ILE A 186 -1.44 23.62 12.97
N ALA A 187 -0.82 24.79 13.07
CA ALA A 187 -1.42 25.94 13.76
C ALA A 187 -2.38 26.66 12.82
N ASP A 188 -3.62 26.86 13.25
CA ASP A 188 -4.57 27.73 12.58
C ASP A 188 -4.61 29.07 13.30
N ALA A 189 -3.99 30.09 12.70
CA ALA A 189 -3.89 31.40 13.27
C ALA A 189 -5.24 32.18 13.29
N LYS A 190 -6.24 31.72 12.50
CA LYS A 190 -7.55 32.37 12.46
C LYS A 190 -8.42 31.97 13.63
N ASP A 191 -8.32 30.69 14.00
CA ASP A 191 -9.18 30.10 15.05
C ASP A 191 -8.43 29.88 16.37
N ASN A 192 -7.14 30.22 16.43
CA ASN A 192 -6.25 29.88 17.56
C ASN A 192 -6.33 28.40 17.96
N THR A 193 -6.33 27.51 16.97
CA THR A 193 -6.44 26.07 17.18
C THR A 193 -5.21 25.33 16.67
N LEU A 194 -4.99 24.14 17.25
CA LEU A 194 -4.06 23.13 16.74
C LEU A 194 -4.87 22.03 16.05
N ARG A 195 -4.48 21.70 14.84
CA ARG A 195 -5.06 20.61 14.04
C ARG A 195 -4.00 19.59 13.67
#